data_516d646fec7fcbdc2fc94f1efba2281f
#
_entry.id   516d646fec7fcbdc2fc94f1efba2281f
#
_cell.length_a   1.000
_cell.length_b   1.000
_cell.length_c   1.000
_cell.angle_alpha   90.00
_cell.angle_beta   90.00
_cell.angle_gamma   90.00
#
_symmetry.space_group_name_H-M   'P 1'
#
loop_
_entity.id
_entity.type
_entity.pdbx_description
1 polymer ?
#
loop_
_entity_poly.entity_id
_entity_poly.type
_entity_poly.pdbx_seq_one_letter_code
_entity_poly.pdbx_strand_id
1 'polypeptide(L)'
;MESFEQLCQIRRSVRKYKSQPIEQEKIDYMLRCALMSPSAKRTIPWEFVVVRDEAKVRALSVCKTYGSQMFDTATAAIIIALDPTLFHNTWMADGPIAAEHILLAAAEQDVGACWCHIHERGKVVTGDGLPVTGDGLPVTGEEDRGGAAKYVRELLCIPEKYEVLCAIALGYPDEEKSAYDLDRLKYE
;
A
#
# COMPACT_ATOMS: atom_id res chain seq x y z
N MET A 1 -23.40 5.82 -12.12
CA MET A 1 -22.33 6.22 -11.16
C MET A 1 -22.85 5.92 -9.78
N GLU A 2 -22.17 5.10 -9.04
CA GLU A 2 -22.50 4.82 -7.63
C GLU A 2 -22.35 6.10 -6.80
N SER A 3 -23.13 6.22 -5.71
CA SER A 3 -22.93 7.33 -4.79
C SER A 3 -21.60 7.18 -4.06
N PHE A 4 -21.03 8.26 -3.55
CA PHE A 4 -19.79 8.19 -2.76
C PHE A 4 -19.93 7.27 -1.54
N GLU A 5 -21.13 7.24 -0.91
CA GLU A 5 -21.42 6.34 0.20
C GLU A 5 -21.36 4.87 -0.25
N GLN A 6 -21.97 4.53 -1.39
CA GLN A 6 -21.89 3.19 -1.95
C GLN A 6 -20.45 2.79 -2.25
N LEU A 7 -19.64 3.70 -2.81
CA LEU A 7 -18.23 3.45 -3.06
C LEU A 7 -17.46 3.14 -1.77
N CYS A 8 -17.71 3.89 -0.70
CA CYS A 8 -17.14 3.61 0.62
C CYS A 8 -17.54 2.23 1.16
N GLN A 9 -18.81 1.80 0.93
CA GLN A 9 -19.31 0.50 1.37
C GLN A 9 -18.64 -0.67 0.64
N ILE A 10 -18.46 -0.57 -0.68
CA ILE A 10 -17.88 -1.64 -1.49
C ILE A 10 -16.36 -1.69 -1.43
N ARG A 11 -15.68 -0.58 -1.13
CA ARG A 11 -14.23 -0.57 -0.95
C ARG A 11 -13.84 -1.48 0.22
N ARG A 12 -13.12 -2.55 -0.08
CA ARG A 12 -12.65 -3.52 0.92
C ARG A 12 -11.16 -3.81 0.71
N SER A 13 -10.48 -4.18 1.77
CA SER A 13 -9.09 -4.65 1.68
C SER A 13 -9.05 -6.05 1.07
N VAL A 14 -8.75 -6.13 -0.21
CA VAL A 14 -8.59 -7.37 -0.97
C VAL A 14 -7.14 -7.84 -0.87
N ARG A 15 -6.92 -9.12 -0.55
CA ARG A 15 -5.59 -9.69 -0.30
C ARG A 15 -5.25 -10.90 -1.16
N LYS A 16 -6.19 -11.35 -2.00
CA LYS A 16 -5.97 -12.40 -2.99
C LYS A 16 -6.39 -11.90 -4.36
N TYR A 17 -5.56 -12.09 -5.34
CA TYR A 17 -5.74 -11.52 -6.66
C TYR A 17 -5.56 -12.58 -7.74
N LYS A 18 -6.32 -12.42 -8.82
CA LYS A 18 -6.16 -13.17 -10.06
C LYS A 18 -4.86 -12.75 -10.76
N SER A 19 -4.30 -13.63 -11.57
CA SER A 19 -3.08 -13.33 -12.34
C SER A 19 -3.29 -12.35 -13.51
N GLN A 20 -4.52 -11.87 -13.72
CA GLN A 20 -4.85 -10.92 -14.78
C GLN A 20 -4.18 -9.57 -14.51
N PRO A 21 -3.38 -9.04 -15.45
CA PRO A 21 -2.80 -7.70 -15.33
C PRO A 21 -3.87 -6.61 -15.32
N ILE A 22 -3.60 -5.52 -14.60
CA ILE A 22 -4.44 -4.33 -14.60
C ILE A 22 -4.07 -3.48 -15.83
N GLU A 23 -5.07 -2.95 -16.53
CA GLU A 23 -4.91 -2.04 -17.65
C GLU A 23 -4.21 -0.73 -17.20
N GLN A 24 -3.37 -0.18 -18.07
CA GLN A 24 -2.61 1.05 -17.75
C GLN A 24 -3.54 2.22 -17.44
N GLU A 25 -4.64 2.34 -18.16
CA GLU A 25 -5.63 3.41 -18.01
C GLU A 25 -6.23 3.45 -16.61
N LYS A 26 -6.44 2.27 -16.00
CA LYS A 26 -6.95 2.16 -14.62
C LYS A 26 -5.91 2.63 -13.60
N ILE A 27 -4.64 2.26 -13.80
CA ILE A 27 -3.54 2.74 -12.96
C ILE A 27 -3.40 4.25 -13.08
N ASP A 28 -3.43 4.79 -14.30
CA ASP A 28 -3.33 6.23 -14.55
C ASP A 28 -4.51 6.99 -13.92
N TYR A 29 -5.71 6.39 -13.92
CA TYR A 29 -6.87 6.96 -13.24
C TYR A 29 -6.65 7.04 -11.73
N MET A 30 -6.21 5.95 -11.09
CA MET A 30 -5.90 5.93 -9.66
C MET A 30 -4.86 7.00 -9.28
N LEU A 31 -3.80 7.13 -10.10
CA LEU A 31 -2.78 8.16 -9.88
C LEU A 31 -3.32 9.58 -10.03
N ARG A 32 -4.18 9.84 -11.03
CA ARG A 32 -4.82 11.16 -11.18
C ARG A 32 -5.67 11.51 -9.97
N CYS A 33 -6.44 10.54 -9.44
CA CYS A 33 -7.21 10.74 -8.21
C CYS A 33 -6.31 11.06 -7.01
N ALA A 34 -5.20 10.34 -6.85
CA ALA A 34 -4.23 10.59 -5.80
C ALA A 34 -3.57 11.97 -5.91
N LEU A 35 -3.21 12.40 -7.12
CA LEU A 35 -2.61 13.71 -7.38
C LEU A 35 -3.56 14.89 -7.08
N MET A 36 -4.87 14.66 -7.06
CA MET A 36 -5.88 15.65 -6.67
C MET A 36 -6.11 15.74 -5.16
N SER A 37 -5.41 14.93 -4.36
CA SER A 37 -5.55 14.93 -2.90
C SER A 37 -5.10 16.27 -2.30
N PRO A 38 -5.75 16.76 -1.25
CA PRO A 38 -5.27 17.91 -0.53
C PRO A 38 -3.98 17.59 0.23
N SER A 39 -3.10 18.59 0.36
CA SER A 39 -1.92 18.51 1.22
C SER A 39 -1.76 19.78 2.04
N ALA A 40 -1.07 19.69 3.16
CA ALA A 40 -0.79 20.84 4.01
C ALA A 40 -0.12 21.95 3.20
N LYS A 41 -0.73 23.13 3.16
CA LYS A 41 -0.25 24.32 2.41
C LYS A 41 0.10 24.03 0.94
N ARG A 42 -0.47 22.99 0.33
CA ARG A 42 -0.21 22.54 -1.06
C ARG A 42 1.25 22.15 -1.28
N THR A 43 1.89 21.55 -0.30
CA THR A 43 3.30 21.12 -0.41
C THR A 43 3.49 19.93 -1.35
N ILE A 44 2.44 19.11 -1.55
CA ILE A 44 2.46 17.96 -2.47
C ILE A 44 3.71 17.09 -2.20
N PRO A 45 3.84 16.50 -0.99
CA PRO A 45 5.08 15.87 -0.58
C PRO A 45 5.29 14.47 -1.17
N TRP A 46 4.29 13.93 -1.89
CA TRP A 46 4.28 12.54 -2.37
C TRP A 46 4.94 12.37 -3.73
N GLU A 47 5.59 11.23 -3.86
CA GLU A 47 5.99 10.58 -5.10
C GLU A 47 5.33 9.20 -5.14
N PHE A 48 4.82 8.81 -6.30
CA PHE A 48 4.21 7.51 -6.51
C PHE A 48 5.11 6.64 -7.38
N VAL A 49 5.53 5.48 -6.84
CA VAL A 49 6.30 4.50 -7.62
C VAL A 49 5.38 3.35 -7.99
N VAL A 50 5.07 3.24 -9.28
CA VAL A 50 4.26 2.15 -9.83
C VAL A 50 5.16 0.95 -10.13
N VAL A 51 4.85 -0.19 -9.54
CA VAL A 51 5.57 -1.44 -9.72
C VAL A 51 4.68 -2.42 -10.47
N ARG A 52 5.12 -2.84 -11.67
CA ARG A 52 4.41 -3.82 -12.52
C ARG A 52 5.28 -5.03 -12.86
N ASP A 53 6.55 -4.98 -12.53
CA ASP A 53 7.44 -6.13 -12.64
C ASP A 53 7.02 -7.19 -11.61
N GLU A 54 6.64 -8.37 -12.09
CA GLU A 54 6.10 -9.45 -11.25
C GLU A 54 7.07 -9.87 -10.15
N ALA A 55 8.36 -9.95 -10.46
CA ALA A 55 9.37 -10.35 -9.49
C ALA A 55 9.51 -9.30 -8.37
N LYS A 56 9.48 -8.01 -8.72
CA LYS A 56 9.54 -6.91 -7.75
C LYS A 56 8.26 -6.83 -6.91
N VAL A 57 7.07 -7.00 -7.52
CA VAL A 57 5.81 -7.04 -6.77
C VAL A 57 5.84 -8.20 -5.77
N ARG A 58 6.23 -9.38 -6.20
CA ARG A 58 6.35 -10.57 -5.32
C ARG A 58 7.40 -10.36 -4.22
N ALA A 59 8.51 -9.71 -4.52
CA ALA A 59 9.53 -9.38 -3.51
C ALA A 59 9.00 -8.47 -2.39
N LEU A 60 7.94 -7.69 -2.62
CA LEU A 60 7.29 -6.91 -1.57
C LEU A 60 6.57 -7.78 -0.53
N SER A 61 6.27 -9.05 -0.81
CA SER A 61 5.58 -9.95 0.15
C SER A 61 6.41 -10.22 1.40
N VAL A 62 7.72 -10.05 1.31
CA VAL A 62 8.67 -10.22 2.42
C VAL A 62 9.26 -8.90 2.92
N CYS A 63 8.67 -7.76 2.56
CA CYS A 63 9.20 -6.45 2.96
C CYS A 63 9.12 -6.17 4.45
N LYS A 64 8.25 -6.85 5.17
CA LYS A 64 8.14 -6.78 6.62
C LYS A 64 7.83 -8.15 7.23
N THR A 65 7.95 -8.27 8.53
CA THR A 65 7.81 -9.52 9.27
C THR A 65 6.46 -10.22 9.02
N TYR A 66 5.36 -9.46 8.96
CA TYR A 66 4.02 -9.99 8.65
C TYR A 66 3.11 -8.91 8.08
N GLY A 67 2.02 -9.34 7.41
CA GLY A 67 1.01 -8.42 6.87
C GLY A 67 1.44 -7.77 5.55
N SER A 68 2.29 -8.45 4.76
CA SER A 68 2.68 -8.09 3.39
C SER A 68 2.42 -9.22 2.38
N GLN A 69 1.89 -10.36 2.82
CA GLN A 69 1.67 -11.56 1.99
C GLN A 69 0.69 -11.33 0.82
N MET A 70 -0.12 -10.25 0.84
CA MET A 70 -0.97 -9.92 -0.30
C MET A 70 -0.19 -9.66 -1.60
N PHE A 71 1.10 -9.33 -1.50
CA PHE A 71 1.95 -9.15 -2.68
C PHE A 71 2.34 -10.46 -3.37
N ASP A 72 2.13 -11.63 -2.76
CA ASP A 72 2.38 -12.92 -3.40
C ASP A 72 1.51 -13.14 -4.64
N THR A 73 0.31 -12.58 -4.66
CA THR A 73 -0.65 -12.71 -5.76
C THR A 73 -0.97 -11.39 -6.45
N ALA A 74 -0.55 -10.25 -5.91
CA ALA A 74 -0.79 -8.94 -6.52
C ALA A 74 -0.13 -8.83 -7.90
N THR A 75 -0.78 -8.14 -8.83
CA THR A 75 -0.28 -7.95 -10.20
C THR A 75 0.34 -6.58 -10.41
N ALA A 76 0.15 -5.67 -9.46
CA ALA A 76 0.81 -4.38 -9.41
C ALA A 76 0.91 -3.87 -7.96
N ALA A 77 1.76 -2.90 -7.75
CA ALA A 77 1.81 -2.13 -6.51
C ALA A 77 2.02 -0.64 -6.78
N ILE A 78 1.47 0.21 -5.92
CA ILE A 78 1.81 1.63 -5.88
C ILE A 78 2.44 1.91 -4.53
N ILE A 79 3.69 2.39 -4.54
CA ILE A 79 4.40 2.81 -3.35
C ILE A 79 4.20 4.31 -3.18
N ILE A 80 3.88 4.74 -1.97
CA ILE A 80 3.80 6.16 -1.63
C ILE A 80 5.05 6.51 -0.84
N ALA A 81 5.90 7.30 -1.45
CA ALA A 81 7.10 7.87 -0.87
C ALA A 81 6.87 9.38 -0.67
N LEU A 82 7.39 9.94 0.40
CA LEU A 82 7.09 11.30 0.84
C LEU A 82 8.37 12.05 1.15
N ASP A 83 8.46 13.30 0.75
CA ASP A 83 9.56 14.18 1.13
C ASP A 83 9.28 14.81 2.50
N PRO A 84 9.96 14.37 3.57
CA PRO A 84 9.71 14.84 4.92
C PRO A 84 10.21 16.28 5.16
N THR A 85 10.96 16.86 4.23
CA THR A 85 11.56 18.20 4.37
C THR A 85 10.61 19.32 3.98
N LEU A 86 9.53 19.01 3.22
CA LEU A 86 8.69 20.03 2.60
C LEU A 86 7.79 20.82 3.55
N PHE A 87 7.34 20.28 4.64
CA PHE A 87 6.59 21.05 5.66
C PHE A 87 6.42 20.27 6.96
N HIS A 88 7.35 20.48 7.91
CA HIS A 88 7.30 19.82 9.22
C HIS A 88 6.87 18.33 9.11
N ASN A 89 6.10 17.82 10.05
CA ASN A 89 5.67 16.42 10.07
C ASN A 89 4.32 16.15 9.39
N THR A 90 3.79 17.10 8.59
CA THR A 90 2.46 16.96 7.96
C THR A 90 2.42 15.89 6.86
N TRP A 91 3.56 15.52 6.29
CA TRP A 91 3.66 14.45 5.30
C TRP A 91 3.05 13.12 5.78
N MET A 92 3.11 12.87 7.10
CA MET A 92 2.48 11.68 7.71
C MET A 92 0.95 11.70 7.65
N ALA A 93 0.33 12.87 7.54
CA ALA A 93 -1.10 13.02 7.30
C ALA A 93 -1.43 13.06 5.80
N ASP A 94 -0.63 13.79 5.03
CA ASP A 94 -0.86 14.00 3.60
C ASP A 94 -0.80 12.67 2.80
N GLY A 95 0.18 11.81 3.10
CA GLY A 95 0.35 10.54 2.41
C GLY A 95 -0.85 9.58 2.54
N PRO A 96 -1.40 9.34 3.73
CA PRO A 96 -2.61 8.54 3.91
C PRO A 96 -3.83 9.08 3.16
N ILE A 97 -3.99 10.40 3.03
CA ILE A 97 -5.07 11.00 2.25
C ILE A 97 -4.93 10.63 0.77
N ALA A 98 -3.73 10.75 0.21
CA ALA A 98 -3.47 10.35 -1.18
C ALA A 98 -3.68 8.83 -1.39
N ALA A 99 -3.30 8.02 -0.41
CA ALA A 99 -3.53 6.59 -0.45
C ALA A 99 -5.02 6.23 -0.47
N GLU A 100 -5.86 6.89 0.35
CA GLU A 100 -7.29 6.63 0.34
C GLU A 100 -7.93 6.96 -1.01
N HIS A 101 -7.48 8.01 -1.70
CA HIS A 101 -7.92 8.29 -3.07
C HIS A 101 -7.57 7.15 -4.03
N ILE A 102 -6.39 6.53 -3.90
CA ILE A 102 -6.04 5.34 -4.70
C ILE A 102 -6.98 4.16 -4.37
N LEU A 103 -7.24 3.92 -3.10
CA LEU A 103 -8.09 2.80 -2.66
C LEU A 103 -9.53 2.93 -3.15
N LEU A 104 -10.09 4.14 -3.11
CA LEU A 104 -11.44 4.44 -3.62
C LEU A 104 -11.48 4.36 -5.15
N ALA A 105 -10.50 4.96 -5.83
CA ALA A 105 -10.41 4.91 -7.29
C ALA A 105 -10.21 3.47 -7.82
N ALA A 106 -9.50 2.62 -7.08
CA ALA A 106 -9.38 1.19 -7.41
C ALA A 106 -10.75 0.50 -7.30
N ALA A 107 -11.46 0.72 -6.19
CA ALA A 107 -12.78 0.12 -5.97
C ALA A 107 -13.81 0.54 -7.04
N GLU A 108 -13.81 1.81 -7.45
CA GLU A 108 -14.66 2.34 -8.52
C GLU A 108 -14.43 1.64 -9.87
N GLN A 109 -13.24 1.07 -10.08
CA GLN A 109 -12.86 0.39 -11.32
C GLN A 109 -12.83 -1.13 -11.20
N ASP A 110 -13.46 -1.70 -10.16
CA ASP A 110 -13.46 -3.14 -9.87
C ASP A 110 -12.04 -3.72 -9.67
N VAL A 111 -11.09 -2.88 -9.27
CA VAL A 111 -9.74 -3.30 -8.90
C VAL A 111 -9.67 -3.50 -7.39
N GLY A 112 -9.24 -4.67 -6.97
CA GLY A 112 -8.96 -4.97 -5.57
C GLY A 112 -7.70 -4.24 -5.12
N ALA A 113 -7.75 -3.66 -3.92
CA ALA A 113 -6.63 -2.95 -3.33
C ALA A 113 -6.48 -3.27 -1.85
N CYS A 114 -5.24 -3.24 -1.36
CA CYS A 114 -4.95 -3.37 0.07
C CYS A 114 -3.75 -2.50 0.47
N TRP A 115 -3.97 -1.68 1.49
CA TRP A 115 -2.92 -0.90 2.15
C TRP A 115 -1.95 -1.82 2.92
N CYS A 116 -0.66 -1.60 2.72
CA CYS A 116 0.42 -2.19 3.48
C CYS A 116 1.28 -1.08 4.09
N HIS A 117 1.16 -0.85 5.39
CA HIS A 117 1.97 0.15 6.08
C HIS A 117 3.44 -0.29 6.15
N ILE A 118 4.36 0.59 5.77
CA ILE A 118 5.81 0.33 5.67
C ILE A 118 6.61 1.16 6.66
N HIS A 119 6.29 2.46 6.79
CA HIS A 119 7.02 3.39 7.66
C HIS A 119 7.15 2.85 9.09
N GLU A 120 8.36 2.91 9.64
CA GLU A 120 8.70 2.42 10.99
C GLU A 120 8.34 0.94 11.28
N ARG A 121 8.10 0.13 10.23
CA ARG A 121 7.88 -1.31 10.41
C ARG A 121 9.19 -2.06 10.35
N GLY A 122 9.31 -3.03 11.27
CA GLY A 122 10.45 -3.91 11.32
C GLY A 122 10.42 -4.96 10.22
N LYS A 123 11.59 -5.35 9.79
CA LYS A 123 11.84 -6.55 9.01
C LYS A 123 12.71 -7.45 9.86
N VAL A 124 12.18 -8.60 10.26
CA VAL A 124 12.99 -9.60 10.97
C VAL A 124 13.77 -10.38 9.92
N VAL A 125 15.08 -10.43 10.10
CA VAL A 125 15.98 -11.31 9.36
C VAL A 125 16.51 -12.37 10.34
N THR A 126 16.50 -13.62 9.92
CA THR A 126 17.20 -14.66 10.66
C THR A 126 18.72 -14.44 10.60
N GLY A 127 19.48 -15.04 11.49
CA GLY A 127 20.94 -14.91 11.51
C GLY A 127 21.64 -15.38 10.22
N ASP A 128 20.93 -16.09 9.35
CA ASP A 128 21.31 -16.49 7.99
C ASP A 128 20.81 -15.54 6.90
N GLY A 129 20.17 -14.43 7.27
CA GLY A 129 19.69 -13.39 6.35
C GLY A 129 18.38 -13.70 5.64
N LEU A 130 17.73 -14.82 5.95
CA LEU A 130 16.44 -15.17 5.35
C LEU A 130 15.30 -14.41 6.00
N PRO A 131 14.35 -13.86 5.20
CA PRO A 131 13.16 -13.23 5.75
C PRO A 131 12.29 -14.31 6.41
N VAL A 132 11.75 -14.00 7.59
CA VAL A 132 10.82 -14.89 8.28
C VAL A 132 9.42 -14.66 7.73
N THR A 133 8.84 -15.69 7.15
CA THR A 133 7.44 -15.72 6.74
C THR A 133 6.56 -15.95 7.97
N GLY A 134 5.54 -15.11 8.15
CA GLY A 134 4.76 -15.07 9.36
C GLY A 134 3.71 -16.17 9.49
N ASP A 135 4.12 -17.28 10.10
CA ASP A 135 3.18 -18.27 10.67
C ASP A 135 2.97 -18.05 12.18
N GLY A 136 3.27 -16.83 12.66
CA GLY A 136 2.95 -16.43 14.05
C GLY A 136 3.89 -16.98 15.11
N LEU A 137 5.01 -17.58 14.76
CA LEU A 137 6.01 -18.02 15.72
C LEU A 137 6.94 -16.86 16.11
N PRO A 138 7.31 -16.72 17.39
CA PRO A 138 8.23 -15.68 17.83
C PRO A 138 9.59 -15.94 17.20
N VAL A 139 10.01 -15.03 16.34
CA VAL A 139 11.36 -15.07 15.79
C VAL A 139 12.29 -14.42 16.79
N THR A 140 13.29 -15.16 17.22
CA THR A 140 14.39 -14.68 18.04
C THR A 140 15.41 -13.91 17.19
N GLY A 141 15.00 -12.76 16.66
CA GLY A 141 15.85 -11.83 15.92
C GLY A 141 15.56 -10.40 16.39
N GLU A 142 16.57 -9.55 16.41
CA GLU A 142 16.35 -8.12 16.67
C GLU A 142 15.47 -7.56 15.55
N GLU A 143 14.35 -6.94 15.93
CA GLU A 143 13.47 -6.24 14.99
C GLU A 143 14.15 -4.95 14.58
N ASP A 144 14.62 -4.89 13.33
CA ASP A 144 15.17 -3.66 12.75
C ASP A 144 14.02 -2.68 12.46
N ARG A 145 13.79 -1.75 13.37
CA ARG A 145 12.82 -0.67 13.19
C ARG A 145 13.20 0.15 11.96
N GLY A 146 12.29 0.19 10.98
CA GLY A 146 12.55 0.84 9.70
C GLY A 146 13.14 -0.08 8.63
N GLY A 147 13.49 -1.33 8.96
CA GLY A 147 14.02 -2.30 8.00
C GLY A 147 13.11 -2.55 6.81
N ALA A 148 11.78 -2.45 6.99
CA ALA A 148 10.82 -2.56 5.90
C ALA A 148 10.98 -1.41 4.88
N ALA A 149 11.08 -0.17 5.34
CA ALA A 149 11.27 1.00 4.47
C ALA A 149 12.61 0.96 3.74
N LYS A 150 13.68 0.55 4.44
CA LYS A 150 15.00 0.35 3.84
C LYS A 150 14.96 -0.70 2.74
N TYR A 151 14.36 -1.87 3.01
CA TYR A 151 14.21 -2.93 2.02
C TYR A 151 13.46 -2.47 0.76
N VAL A 152 12.31 -1.80 0.91
CA VAL A 152 11.51 -1.32 -0.23
C VAL A 152 12.29 -0.26 -1.02
N ARG A 153 13.02 0.63 -0.34
CA ARG A 153 13.86 1.65 -0.96
C ARG A 153 14.96 1.03 -1.83
N GLU A 154 15.68 0.04 -1.30
CA GLU A 154 16.74 -0.68 -2.02
C GLU A 154 16.18 -1.48 -3.21
N LEU A 155 15.07 -2.23 -3.00
CA LEU A 155 14.40 -3.03 -4.03
C LEU A 155 13.97 -2.18 -5.24
N LEU A 156 13.50 -0.96 -5.00
CA LEU A 156 12.91 -0.10 -6.01
C LEU A 156 13.78 1.10 -6.38
N CYS A 157 14.99 1.21 -5.84
CA CYS A 157 15.92 2.32 -6.06
C CYS A 157 15.30 3.70 -5.73
N ILE A 158 14.50 3.78 -4.66
CA ILE A 158 13.92 5.04 -4.19
C ILE A 158 15.01 5.86 -3.49
N PRO A 159 15.20 7.14 -3.86
CA PRO A 159 16.23 7.98 -3.23
C PRO A 159 16.03 8.12 -1.72
N GLU A 160 17.15 8.17 -0.96
CA GLU A 160 17.15 8.24 0.51
C GLU A 160 16.42 9.45 1.10
N LYS A 161 16.29 10.53 0.33
CA LYS A 161 15.56 11.72 0.77
C LYS A 161 14.07 11.48 1.00
N TYR A 162 13.51 10.40 0.44
CA TYR A 162 12.10 10.07 0.59
C TYR A 162 11.88 9.04 1.69
N GLU A 163 10.87 9.28 2.50
CA GLU A 163 10.34 8.29 3.44
C GLU A 163 9.28 7.42 2.76
N VAL A 164 9.45 6.10 2.84
CA VAL A 164 8.48 5.15 2.31
C VAL A 164 7.37 4.94 3.33
N LEU A 165 6.19 5.52 3.06
CA LEU A 165 5.04 5.44 3.97
C LEU A 165 4.35 4.07 3.90
N CYS A 166 3.97 3.70 2.69
CA CYS A 166 3.17 2.49 2.46
C CYS A 166 3.34 1.97 1.03
N ALA A 167 2.90 0.74 0.83
CA ALA A 167 2.66 0.14 -0.47
C ALA A 167 1.18 -0.25 -0.58
N ILE A 168 0.57 -0.04 -1.73
CA ILE A 168 -0.79 -0.50 -2.03
C ILE A 168 -0.67 -1.66 -3.00
N ALA A 169 -1.06 -2.87 -2.55
CA ALA A 169 -1.18 -4.03 -3.42
C ALA A 169 -2.43 -3.91 -4.28
N LEU A 170 -2.32 -4.24 -5.56
CA LEU A 170 -3.37 -4.09 -6.57
C LEU A 170 -3.51 -5.35 -7.41
N GLY A 171 -4.74 -5.66 -7.82
CA GLY A 171 -5.07 -6.77 -8.72
C GLY A 171 -6.56 -6.99 -8.83
N TYR A 172 -7.01 -7.78 -9.79
CA TYR A 172 -8.41 -8.19 -9.83
C TYR A 172 -8.70 -9.17 -8.69
N PRO A 173 -9.80 -8.96 -7.92
CA PRO A 173 -10.11 -9.80 -6.76
C PRO A 173 -10.24 -11.29 -7.11
N ASP A 174 -9.59 -12.15 -6.30
CA ASP A 174 -9.77 -13.60 -6.29
C ASP A 174 -10.32 -14.08 -4.94
N GLU A 175 -11.04 -13.20 -4.26
CA GLU A 175 -11.80 -13.45 -3.05
C GLU A 175 -13.04 -12.56 -3.02
N GLU A 176 -14.10 -13.03 -2.39
CA GLU A 176 -15.30 -12.23 -2.20
C GLU A 176 -15.25 -11.49 -0.86
N LYS A 177 -15.64 -10.22 -0.88
CA LYS A 177 -15.79 -9.37 0.30
C LYS A 177 -17.18 -8.74 0.26
N SER A 178 -18.01 -9.03 1.25
CA SER A 178 -19.28 -8.32 1.40
C SER A 178 -19.04 -6.83 1.63
N ALA A 179 -19.93 -5.98 1.12
CA ALA A 179 -19.94 -4.56 1.45
C ALA A 179 -20.01 -4.34 2.98
N TYR A 180 -19.65 -3.15 3.44
CA TYR A 180 -19.84 -2.80 4.85
C TYR A 180 -21.33 -2.80 5.21
N ASP A 181 -21.63 -3.42 6.35
CA ASP A 181 -22.96 -3.43 6.95
C ASP A 181 -23.17 -2.10 7.69
N LEU A 182 -24.13 -1.29 7.21
CA LEU A 182 -24.39 0.02 7.80
C LEU A 182 -24.91 -0.07 9.24
N ASP A 183 -25.62 -1.16 9.58
CA ASP A 183 -26.14 -1.37 10.93
C ASP A 183 -25.02 -1.61 11.97
N ARG A 184 -23.80 -1.87 11.51
CA ARG A 184 -22.61 -2.03 12.36
C ARG A 184 -21.79 -0.75 12.54
N LEU A 185 -22.18 0.33 11.87
CA LEU A 185 -21.51 1.61 12.05
C LEU A 185 -21.88 2.17 13.44
N LYS A 186 -20.83 2.53 14.19
CA LYS A 186 -21.00 3.18 15.49
C LYS A 186 -20.97 4.69 15.28
N TYR A 187 -22.04 5.35 15.70
CA TYR A 187 -22.18 6.82 15.65
C TYR A 187 -22.10 7.46 17.06
N GLU A 188 -21.63 6.72 18.06
CA GLU A 188 -21.51 7.18 19.44
C GLU A 188 -20.20 7.95 19.68
#